data_dd9d6dec630ead8750feed4355bf19fb
#
_entry.id   dd9d6dec630ead8750feed4355bf19fb
#
_cell.length_a   1.000
_cell.length_b   1.000
_cell.length_c   1.000
_cell.angle_alpha   90.00
_cell.angle_beta   90.00
_cell.angle_gamma   90.00
#
_symmetry.space_group_name_H-M   'P 1'
#
loop_
_entity.id
_entity.type
_entity.pdbx_description
1 polymer ?
#
loop_
_entity_poly.entity_id
_entity_poly.type
_entity_poly.pdbx_seq_one_letter_code
_entity_poly.pdbx_strand_id
1 'polypeptide(L)'
;MATRALVNARAVVDDGFRDDLAVLLDDGGDIAALVPAGEARARAGEVEDLAGGWLVPGFIDAQVNGGGGVLFNNDTSVEAIAAIGRGHRRFGTTGFLPTLISDDAEVMARAVEATRAAIAAGVPGVLGIHLEGPYLAPARKGTHDAARFRVPDAAEVEMATALDNGVTLITLAPERVPLDTIRAMVARGAVIVAGHTAGSYEEIRAGLDAGLRGFTH
;
A
#
# COMPACT_ATOMS: atom_id res chain seq x y z
N MET A 1 -15.45 -18.43 21.51
CA MET A 1 -16.65 -18.46 20.60
C MET A 1 -16.55 -17.20 19.75
N ALA A 2 -16.96 -17.24 18.49
CA ALA A 2 -17.05 -16.02 17.69
C ALA A 2 -18.09 -15.06 18.28
N THR A 3 -17.82 -13.76 18.24
CA THR A 3 -18.75 -12.74 18.75
C THR A 3 -19.82 -12.37 17.76
N ARG A 4 -19.47 -12.35 16.46
CA ARG A 4 -20.36 -11.97 15.36
C ARG A 4 -20.28 -12.96 14.20
N ALA A 5 -21.41 -13.19 13.55
CA ALA A 5 -21.49 -13.89 12.26
C ALA A 5 -22.11 -12.99 11.20
N LEU A 6 -21.46 -12.88 10.04
CA LEU A 6 -21.99 -12.22 8.87
C LEU A 6 -22.65 -13.29 7.99
N VAL A 7 -23.95 -13.12 7.69
CA VAL A 7 -24.73 -14.10 6.93
C VAL A 7 -25.45 -13.46 5.74
N ASN A 8 -26.02 -14.31 4.87
CA ASN A 8 -26.81 -13.87 3.73
C ASN A 8 -26.03 -12.90 2.83
N ALA A 9 -24.80 -13.28 2.48
CA ALA A 9 -23.96 -12.58 1.54
C ALA A 9 -23.39 -13.52 0.49
N ARG A 10 -23.07 -12.99 -0.67
CA ARG A 10 -22.23 -13.65 -1.65
C ARG A 10 -20.77 -13.36 -1.33
N ALA A 11 -20.11 -14.28 -0.62
CA ALA A 11 -18.76 -14.12 -0.16
C ALA A 11 -17.72 -14.54 -1.22
N VAL A 12 -16.67 -13.75 -1.40
CA VAL A 12 -15.49 -14.15 -2.19
C VAL A 12 -14.60 -15.02 -1.32
N VAL A 13 -14.28 -16.21 -1.83
CA VAL A 13 -13.33 -17.16 -1.24
C VAL A 13 -12.33 -17.58 -2.31
N ASP A 14 -11.31 -18.37 -1.93
CA ASP A 14 -10.16 -18.69 -2.78
C ASP A 14 -10.50 -19.17 -4.20
N ASP A 15 -11.60 -19.89 -4.38
CA ASP A 15 -12.01 -20.51 -5.63
C ASP A 15 -13.26 -19.87 -6.28
N GLY A 16 -13.72 -18.74 -5.77
CA GLY A 16 -14.86 -18.02 -6.36
C GLY A 16 -15.83 -17.46 -5.35
N PHE A 17 -17.11 -17.42 -5.73
CA PHE A 17 -18.18 -16.89 -4.89
C PHE A 17 -18.99 -18.00 -4.24
N ARG A 18 -19.28 -17.81 -2.94
CA ARG A 18 -20.10 -18.71 -2.13
C ARG A 18 -21.22 -17.92 -1.47
N ASP A 19 -22.46 -18.41 -1.53
CA ASP A 19 -23.64 -17.83 -0.89
C ASP A 19 -24.23 -18.70 0.23
N ASP A 20 -23.61 -19.86 0.47
CA ASP A 20 -23.99 -20.84 1.49
C ASP A 20 -23.16 -20.72 2.78
N LEU A 21 -22.29 -19.71 2.90
CA LEU A 21 -21.37 -19.54 4.02
C LEU A 21 -21.80 -18.39 4.95
N ALA A 22 -21.35 -18.50 6.21
CA ALA A 22 -21.26 -17.40 7.15
C ALA A 22 -19.78 -17.15 7.50
N VAL A 23 -19.43 -15.88 7.67
CA VAL A 23 -18.12 -15.45 8.16
C VAL A 23 -18.24 -15.17 9.65
N LEU A 24 -17.47 -15.90 10.47
CA LEU A 24 -17.41 -15.69 11.91
C LEU A 24 -16.28 -14.74 12.26
N LEU A 25 -16.58 -13.74 13.06
CA LEU A 25 -15.61 -12.76 13.58
C LEU A 25 -15.37 -12.99 15.05
N ASP A 26 -14.14 -12.83 15.52
CA ASP A 26 -13.79 -12.84 16.94
C ASP A 26 -13.97 -11.46 17.61
N ASP A 27 -13.56 -11.34 18.87
CA ASP A 27 -13.67 -10.10 19.65
C ASP A 27 -12.79 -8.96 19.09
N GLY A 28 -11.72 -9.30 18.35
CA GLY A 28 -10.85 -8.35 17.67
C GLY A 28 -11.39 -7.87 16.32
N GLY A 29 -12.44 -8.52 15.81
CA GLY A 29 -12.96 -8.29 14.46
C GLY A 29 -12.25 -9.09 13.36
N ASP A 30 -11.37 -10.00 13.74
CA ASP A 30 -10.66 -10.88 12.80
C ASP A 30 -11.55 -12.04 12.35
N ILE A 31 -11.30 -12.55 11.13
CA ILE A 31 -12.01 -13.71 10.59
C ILE A 31 -11.57 -14.97 11.34
N ALA A 32 -12.44 -15.45 12.23
CA ALA A 32 -12.17 -16.66 13.01
C ALA A 32 -12.45 -17.95 12.23
N ALA A 33 -13.47 -17.97 11.38
CA ALA A 33 -13.81 -19.12 10.55
C ALA A 33 -14.81 -18.78 9.43
N LEU A 34 -14.81 -19.64 8.41
CA LEU A 34 -15.91 -19.75 7.45
C LEU A 34 -16.68 -21.04 7.78
N VAL A 35 -18.00 -20.93 7.90
CA VAL A 35 -18.87 -22.06 8.26
C VAL A 35 -20.12 -22.10 7.37
N PRO A 36 -20.83 -23.23 7.25
CA PRO A 36 -22.13 -23.25 6.61
C PRO A 36 -23.09 -22.25 7.26
N ALA A 37 -23.85 -21.50 6.46
CA ALA A 37 -24.71 -20.41 6.96
C ALA A 37 -25.70 -20.87 8.04
N GLY A 38 -26.18 -22.13 7.98
CA GLY A 38 -27.06 -22.72 8.98
C GLY A 38 -26.45 -22.90 10.38
N GLU A 39 -25.11 -22.89 10.48
CA GLU A 39 -24.40 -23.04 11.77
C GLU A 39 -24.15 -21.69 12.47
N ALA A 40 -24.34 -20.58 11.81
CA ALA A 40 -23.96 -19.24 12.29
C ALA A 40 -24.54 -18.93 13.69
N ARG A 41 -25.84 -19.15 13.88
CA ARG A 41 -26.53 -18.86 15.16
C ARG A 41 -26.07 -19.71 16.33
N ALA A 42 -25.55 -20.91 16.07
CA ALA A 42 -25.01 -21.79 17.12
C ALA A 42 -23.58 -21.44 17.50
N ARG A 43 -22.88 -20.66 16.68
CA ARG A 43 -21.44 -20.41 16.80
C ARG A 43 -21.07 -18.96 17.10
N ALA A 44 -22.02 -18.02 17.01
CA ALA A 44 -21.81 -16.60 17.29
C ALA A 44 -22.87 -16.03 18.22
N GLY A 45 -22.48 -15.04 19.02
CA GLY A 45 -23.39 -14.33 19.92
C GLY A 45 -24.30 -13.34 19.19
N GLU A 46 -23.83 -12.78 18.08
CA GLU A 46 -24.55 -11.83 17.24
C GLU A 46 -24.55 -12.31 15.80
N VAL A 47 -25.66 -12.10 15.08
CA VAL A 47 -25.79 -12.43 13.66
C VAL A 47 -26.23 -11.20 12.88
N GLU A 48 -25.40 -10.77 11.94
CA GLU A 48 -25.65 -9.65 11.03
C GLU A 48 -26.05 -10.19 9.67
N ASP A 49 -27.23 -9.80 9.20
CA ASP A 49 -27.74 -10.16 7.87
C ASP A 49 -27.30 -9.09 6.85
N LEU A 50 -26.52 -9.49 5.87
CA LEU A 50 -26.00 -8.62 4.81
C LEU A 50 -26.99 -8.47 3.62
N ALA A 51 -28.20 -8.96 3.76
CA ALA A 51 -29.33 -8.77 2.83
C ALA A 51 -29.02 -9.16 1.38
N GLY A 52 -28.26 -10.22 1.15
CA GLY A 52 -27.87 -10.68 -0.19
C GLY A 52 -26.74 -9.86 -0.82
N GLY A 53 -26.09 -8.99 -0.04
CA GLY A 53 -24.95 -8.17 -0.48
C GLY A 53 -23.70 -8.99 -0.81
N TRP A 54 -22.69 -8.31 -1.33
CA TRP A 54 -21.38 -8.89 -1.61
C TRP A 54 -20.45 -8.71 -0.41
N LEU A 55 -19.82 -9.78 0.01
CA LEU A 55 -18.76 -9.75 1.02
C LEU A 55 -17.44 -10.07 0.33
N VAL A 56 -16.59 -9.08 0.20
CA VAL A 56 -15.32 -9.16 -0.51
C VAL A 56 -14.18 -8.70 0.42
N PRO A 57 -12.93 -9.14 0.19
CA PRO A 57 -11.78 -8.53 0.85
C PRO A 57 -11.75 -7.03 0.60
N GLY A 58 -11.40 -6.25 1.63
CA GLY A 58 -11.20 -4.81 1.47
C GLY A 58 -10.06 -4.51 0.48
N PHE A 59 -10.16 -3.39 -0.23
CA PHE A 59 -9.13 -3.00 -1.19
C PHE A 59 -7.84 -2.59 -0.46
N ILE A 60 -6.71 -3.03 -1.02
CA ILE A 60 -5.38 -2.52 -0.68
C ILE A 60 -4.96 -1.59 -1.79
N ASP A 61 -4.81 -0.31 -1.47
CA ASP A 61 -4.40 0.72 -2.43
C ASP A 61 -2.92 1.05 -2.24
N ALA A 62 -2.09 0.62 -3.18
CA ALA A 62 -0.64 0.79 -3.12
C ALA A 62 -0.17 2.18 -3.60
N GLN A 63 -1.08 3.03 -4.10
CA GLN A 63 -0.75 4.37 -4.60
C GLN A 63 -1.82 5.39 -4.26
N VAL A 64 -1.70 6.06 -3.11
CA VAL A 64 -2.64 7.07 -2.63
C VAL A 64 -1.92 8.39 -2.39
N ASN A 65 -1.94 9.28 -3.38
CA ASN A 65 -1.28 10.58 -3.31
C ASN A 65 -2.00 11.58 -2.38
N GLY A 66 -3.29 11.38 -2.15
CA GLY A 66 -4.09 12.23 -1.29
C GLY A 66 -5.52 11.75 -1.13
N GLY A 67 -6.29 12.42 -0.28
CA GLY A 67 -7.69 12.12 -0.01
C GLY A 67 -8.19 12.95 1.16
N GLY A 68 -9.51 13.03 1.36
CA GLY A 68 -10.07 13.77 2.48
C GLY A 68 -9.74 15.27 2.49
N GLY A 69 -9.41 15.85 1.32
CA GLY A 69 -9.00 17.24 1.18
C GLY A 69 -7.50 17.50 1.37
N VAL A 70 -6.69 16.46 1.51
CA VAL A 70 -5.25 16.55 1.75
C VAL A 70 -4.48 15.91 0.59
N LEU A 71 -3.36 16.53 0.18
CA LEU A 71 -2.33 15.97 -0.69
C LEU A 71 -1.08 15.69 0.14
N PHE A 72 -0.56 14.46 0.10
CA PHE A 72 0.53 14.03 0.98
C PHE A 72 1.82 14.83 0.78
N ASN A 73 2.15 15.25 -0.45
CA ASN A 73 3.29 16.13 -0.70
C ASN A 73 3.16 17.50 0.00
N ASN A 74 1.94 18.00 0.20
CA ASN A 74 1.73 19.30 0.83
C ASN A 74 1.75 19.22 2.36
N ASP A 75 1.42 18.04 2.91
CA ASP A 75 1.36 17.81 4.36
C ASP A 75 1.78 16.37 4.68
N THR A 76 3.05 16.21 5.08
CA THR A 76 3.64 14.93 5.49
C THR A 76 3.48 14.72 7.00
N SER A 77 2.24 14.79 7.52
CA SER A 77 1.93 14.59 8.93
C SER A 77 1.10 13.32 9.19
N VAL A 78 1.06 12.87 10.43
CA VAL A 78 0.21 11.74 10.89
C VAL A 78 -1.27 12.08 10.65
N GLU A 79 -1.66 13.32 10.91
CA GLU A 79 -3.02 13.83 10.74
C GLU A 79 -3.45 13.80 9.28
N ALA A 80 -2.54 14.17 8.36
CA ALA A 80 -2.75 14.10 6.91
C ALA A 80 -2.96 12.65 6.46
N ILE A 81 -2.09 11.73 6.89
CA ILE A 81 -2.20 10.29 6.59
C ILE A 81 -3.55 9.75 7.10
N ALA A 82 -3.94 10.11 8.32
CA ALA A 82 -5.21 9.69 8.89
C ALA A 82 -6.42 10.26 8.11
N ALA A 83 -6.35 11.51 7.66
CA ALA A 83 -7.40 12.14 6.84
C ALA A 83 -7.53 11.45 5.47
N ILE A 84 -6.41 11.15 4.82
CA ILE A 84 -6.34 10.39 3.57
C ILE A 84 -7.01 9.02 3.74
N GLY A 85 -6.61 8.25 4.77
CA GLY A 85 -7.17 6.93 5.05
C GLY A 85 -8.68 6.96 5.29
N ARG A 86 -9.19 7.96 6.06
CA ARG A 86 -10.64 8.14 6.25
C ARG A 86 -11.36 8.44 4.94
N GLY A 87 -10.75 9.22 4.06
CA GLY A 87 -11.32 9.58 2.76
C GLY A 87 -11.55 8.36 1.86
N HIS A 88 -10.59 7.45 1.83
CA HIS A 88 -10.63 6.24 0.98
C HIS A 88 -11.44 5.08 1.60
N ARG A 89 -11.46 4.95 2.93
CA ARG A 89 -12.18 3.87 3.61
C ARG A 89 -13.66 3.82 3.27
N ARG A 90 -14.30 4.97 3.09
CA ARG A 90 -15.72 5.05 2.68
C ARG A 90 -16.01 4.40 1.32
N PHE A 91 -14.98 4.09 0.53
CA PHE A 91 -15.07 3.41 -0.76
C PHE A 91 -14.54 1.98 -0.74
N GLY A 92 -14.26 1.42 0.46
CA GLY A 92 -13.85 0.04 0.63
C GLY A 92 -12.34 -0.20 0.71
N THR A 93 -11.51 0.85 0.74
CA THR A 93 -10.06 0.73 0.98
C THR A 93 -9.83 0.43 2.45
N THR A 94 -9.27 -0.73 2.77
CA THR A 94 -8.94 -1.16 4.13
C THR A 94 -7.46 -1.11 4.44
N GLY A 95 -6.60 -1.11 3.40
CA GLY A 95 -5.16 -0.94 3.51
C GLY A 95 -4.65 0.02 2.44
N PHE A 96 -3.65 0.85 2.75
CA PHE A 96 -3.08 1.77 1.76
C PHE A 96 -1.65 2.17 2.07
N LEU A 97 -0.96 2.64 1.03
CA LEU A 97 0.34 3.29 1.12
C LEU A 97 0.16 4.78 0.78
N PRO A 98 0.30 5.71 1.74
CA PRO A 98 0.41 7.12 1.39
C PRO A 98 1.58 7.30 0.43
N THR A 99 1.33 7.98 -0.70
CA THR A 99 2.27 8.08 -1.81
C THR A 99 2.81 9.50 -1.92
N LEU A 100 4.12 9.62 -1.77
CA LEU A 100 4.86 10.85 -2.03
C LEU A 100 5.40 10.81 -3.45
N ILE A 101 4.99 11.76 -4.31
CA ILE A 101 5.63 11.95 -5.60
C ILE A 101 6.98 12.66 -5.44
N SER A 102 7.77 12.71 -6.51
CA SER A 102 9.12 13.29 -6.53
C SER A 102 9.22 14.60 -5.76
N ASP A 103 10.10 14.64 -4.75
CA ASP A 103 10.31 15.80 -3.90
C ASP A 103 11.76 15.84 -3.38
N ASP A 104 12.09 16.85 -2.57
CA ASP A 104 13.38 16.98 -1.92
C ASP A 104 13.62 15.86 -0.88
N ALA A 105 14.87 15.51 -0.64
CA ALA A 105 15.23 14.46 0.32
C ALA A 105 14.71 14.73 1.74
N GLU A 106 14.64 16.00 2.14
CA GLU A 106 14.08 16.40 3.44
C GLU A 106 12.58 16.14 3.53
N VAL A 107 11.82 16.36 2.43
CA VAL A 107 10.38 16.05 2.37
C VAL A 107 10.18 14.54 2.43
N MET A 108 10.99 13.78 1.68
CA MET A 108 10.97 12.32 1.71
C MET A 108 11.25 11.77 3.11
N ALA A 109 12.27 12.31 3.80
CA ALA A 109 12.59 11.90 5.17
C ALA A 109 11.43 12.16 6.15
N ARG A 110 10.78 13.34 6.05
CA ARG A 110 9.59 13.63 6.85
C ARG A 110 8.43 12.70 6.54
N ALA A 111 8.21 12.35 5.27
CA ALA A 111 7.14 11.43 4.87
C ALA A 111 7.35 10.01 5.43
N VAL A 112 8.60 9.50 5.39
CA VAL A 112 8.97 8.21 5.99
C VAL A 112 8.72 8.24 7.50
N GLU A 113 9.14 9.30 8.19
CA GLU A 113 8.97 9.44 9.64
C GLU A 113 7.49 9.59 10.04
N ALA A 114 6.72 10.39 9.30
CA ALA A 114 5.28 10.52 9.53
C ALA A 114 4.54 9.19 9.33
N THR A 115 4.96 8.40 8.33
CA THR A 115 4.37 7.07 8.09
C THR A 115 4.72 6.11 9.23
N ARG A 116 5.98 6.09 9.70
CA ARG A 116 6.40 5.31 10.86
C ARG A 116 5.56 5.66 12.09
N ALA A 117 5.41 6.95 12.36
CA ALA A 117 4.62 7.44 13.48
C ALA A 117 3.12 7.09 13.35
N ALA A 118 2.56 7.18 12.14
CA ALA A 118 1.16 6.82 11.87
C ALA A 118 0.88 5.33 12.14
N ILE A 119 1.79 4.44 11.69
CA ILE A 119 1.68 3.01 11.97
C ILE A 119 1.81 2.73 13.46
N ALA A 120 2.80 3.33 14.13
CA ALA A 120 3.02 3.17 15.57
C ALA A 120 1.83 3.69 16.41
N ALA A 121 1.15 4.75 15.94
CA ALA A 121 -0.07 5.28 16.57
C ALA A 121 -1.33 4.46 16.25
N GLY A 122 -1.22 3.40 15.46
CA GLY A 122 -2.35 2.56 15.05
C GLY A 122 -3.34 3.27 14.12
N VAL A 123 -2.88 4.20 13.28
CA VAL A 123 -3.74 4.82 12.26
C VAL A 123 -4.26 3.72 11.34
N PRO A 124 -5.60 3.53 11.26
CA PRO A 124 -6.15 2.36 10.61
C PRO A 124 -5.83 2.31 9.10
N GLY A 125 -5.37 1.13 8.64
CA GLY A 125 -5.14 0.83 7.23
C GLY A 125 -3.81 1.33 6.67
N VAL A 126 -2.95 1.99 7.43
CA VAL A 126 -1.61 2.38 6.97
C VAL A 126 -0.71 1.15 6.98
N LEU A 127 -0.30 0.68 5.79
CA LEU A 127 0.53 -0.52 5.63
C LEU A 127 2.01 -0.19 5.42
N GLY A 128 2.34 1.04 5.09
CA GLY A 128 3.68 1.48 4.75
C GLY A 128 3.65 2.77 3.96
N ILE A 129 4.70 3.02 3.16
CA ILE A 129 4.85 4.20 2.31
C ILE A 129 5.11 3.81 0.86
N HIS A 130 4.63 4.61 -0.08
CA HIS A 130 5.06 4.55 -1.47
C HIS A 130 5.82 5.83 -1.83
N LEU A 131 7.08 5.69 -2.23
CA LEU A 131 7.90 6.77 -2.79
C LEU A 131 7.88 6.65 -4.31
N GLU A 132 7.10 7.49 -4.99
CA GLU A 132 7.02 7.52 -6.45
C GLU A 132 8.07 8.50 -7.00
N GLY A 133 9.22 7.98 -7.33
CA GLY A 133 10.39 8.81 -7.64
C GLY A 133 11.15 9.27 -6.37
N PRO A 134 12.07 10.20 -6.54
CA PRO A 134 12.42 11.06 -7.70
C PRO A 134 13.38 10.43 -8.73
N TYR A 135 13.60 9.15 -8.70
CA TYR A 135 14.55 8.42 -9.53
C TYR A 135 13.95 8.06 -10.89
N LEU A 136 13.35 9.02 -11.58
CA LEU A 136 12.49 8.84 -12.76
C LEU A 136 13.15 9.35 -14.04
N ALA A 137 12.66 8.89 -15.19
CA ALA A 137 13.11 9.37 -16.50
C ALA A 137 12.44 10.70 -16.87
N PRO A 138 13.18 11.76 -17.20
CA PRO A 138 12.60 13.06 -17.58
C PRO A 138 11.62 12.96 -18.76
N ALA A 139 11.88 12.04 -19.71
CA ALA A 139 11.00 11.81 -20.85
C ALA A 139 9.63 11.24 -20.48
N ARG A 140 9.48 10.71 -19.27
CA ARG A 140 8.25 10.09 -18.73
C ARG A 140 7.79 10.71 -17.43
N LYS A 141 8.14 11.99 -17.22
CA LYS A 141 7.89 12.69 -15.95
C LYS A 141 6.42 12.74 -15.53
N GLY A 142 5.47 12.69 -16.47
CA GLY A 142 4.05 12.88 -16.14
C GLY A 142 3.82 14.20 -15.40
N THR A 143 3.17 14.12 -14.23
CA THR A 143 2.88 15.28 -13.35
C THR A 143 4.06 15.66 -12.44
N HIS A 144 5.11 14.83 -12.36
CA HIS A 144 6.26 15.10 -11.51
C HIS A 144 7.06 16.33 -11.95
N ASP A 145 7.65 17.05 -10.99
CA ASP A 145 8.63 18.10 -11.27
C ASP A 145 9.98 17.48 -11.60
N ALA A 146 10.39 17.57 -12.88
CA ALA A 146 11.66 17.01 -13.34
C ALA A 146 12.89 17.69 -12.70
N ALA A 147 12.75 18.88 -12.10
CA ALA A 147 13.83 19.53 -11.35
C ALA A 147 14.22 18.75 -10.06
N ARG A 148 13.33 17.87 -9.57
CA ARG A 148 13.56 17.01 -8.42
C ARG A 148 14.26 15.70 -8.79
N PHE A 149 14.36 15.36 -10.08
CA PHE A 149 14.91 14.07 -10.51
C PHE A 149 16.40 13.98 -10.28
N ARG A 150 16.82 12.86 -9.72
CA ARG A 150 18.22 12.59 -9.38
C ARG A 150 18.52 11.09 -9.32
N VAL A 151 19.79 10.77 -9.21
CA VAL A 151 20.26 9.42 -8.86
C VAL A 151 20.50 9.41 -7.36
N PRO A 152 19.98 8.44 -6.60
CA PRO A 152 20.17 8.40 -5.16
C PRO A 152 21.63 8.09 -4.81
N ASP A 153 22.17 8.78 -3.83
CA ASP A 153 23.41 8.40 -3.15
C ASP A 153 23.15 7.39 -2.01
N ALA A 154 24.21 6.95 -1.34
CA ALA A 154 24.09 5.97 -0.27
C ALA A 154 23.25 6.46 0.92
N ALA A 155 23.35 7.75 1.28
CA ALA A 155 22.57 8.33 2.37
C ALA A 155 21.09 8.41 2.02
N GLU A 156 20.77 8.73 0.78
CA GLU A 156 19.39 8.77 0.30
C GLU A 156 18.79 7.37 0.21
N VAL A 157 19.56 6.36 -0.21
CA VAL A 157 19.12 4.94 -0.15
C VAL A 157 18.79 4.53 1.27
N GLU A 158 19.65 4.88 2.23
CA GLU A 158 19.43 4.59 3.64
C GLU A 158 18.13 5.24 4.15
N MET A 159 17.95 6.53 3.87
CA MET A 159 16.78 7.30 4.26
C MET A 159 15.51 6.76 3.62
N ALA A 160 15.51 6.51 2.30
CA ALA A 160 14.33 6.04 1.57
C ALA A 160 13.89 4.63 1.99
N THR A 161 14.77 3.84 2.58
CA THR A 161 14.50 2.48 3.07
C THR A 161 14.50 2.37 4.59
N ALA A 162 14.35 3.50 5.30
CA ALA A 162 14.46 3.54 6.76
C ALA A 162 13.19 3.12 7.49
N LEU A 163 12.06 2.93 6.82
CA LEU A 163 10.83 2.47 7.45
C LEU A 163 11.00 1.03 7.93
N ASP A 164 10.86 0.81 9.23
CA ASP A 164 11.13 -0.48 9.90
C ASP A 164 9.85 -1.19 10.42
N ASN A 165 8.70 -0.50 10.39
CA ASN A 165 7.43 -1.01 10.90
C ASN A 165 6.33 -1.10 9.83
N GLY A 166 6.70 -1.05 8.55
CA GLY A 166 5.78 -1.12 7.42
C GLY A 166 6.49 -1.45 6.11
N VAL A 167 5.73 -1.51 5.04
CA VAL A 167 6.25 -1.76 3.69
C VAL A 167 6.78 -0.45 3.09
N THR A 168 7.97 -0.49 2.50
CA THR A 168 8.45 0.58 1.61
C THR A 168 8.34 0.12 0.17
N LEU A 169 7.48 0.77 -0.61
CA LEU A 169 7.37 0.63 -2.06
C LEU A 169 8.08 1.80 -2.72
N ILE A 170 8.95 1.53 -3.69
CA ILE A 170 9.66 2.59 -4.45
C ILE A 170 9.43 2.37 -5.94
N THR A 171 8.84 3.37 -6.59
CA THR A 171 8.76 3.44 -8.06
C THR A 171 9.95 4.19 -8.60
N LEU A 172 10.70 3.58 -9.51
CA LEU A 172 11.86 4.18 -10.18
C LEU A 172 11.96 3.78 -11.66
N ALA A 173 12.75 4.54 -12.41
CA ALA A 173 13.14 4.22 -13.79
C ALA A 173 14.48 3.44 -13.76
N PRO A 174 14.49 2.13 -14.11
CA PRO A 174 15.69 1.30 -13.93
C PRO A 174 16.91 1.79 -14.71
N GLU A 175 16.70 2.41 -15.88
CA GLU A 175 17.77 2.99 -16.68
C GLU A 175 18.40 4.26 -16.07
N ARG A 176 17.77 4.79 -14.99
CA ARG A 176 18.24 6.00 -14.30
C ARG A 176 18.96 5.70 -13.00
N VAL A 177 18.90 4.45 -12.53
CA VAL A 177 19.48 4.05 -11.24
C VAL A 177 20.48 2.91 -11.44
N PRO A 178 21.71 3.00 -10.92
CA PRO A 178 22.67 1.90 -11.00
C PRO A 178 22.06 0.59 -10.43
N LEU A 179 22.30 -0.53 -11.11
CA LEU A 179 21.74 -1.83 -10.70
C LEU A 179 22.17 -2.24 -9.29
N ASP A 180 23.39 -1.88 -8.89
CA ASP A 180 23.88 -2.14 -7.52
C ASP A 180 23.12 -1.32 -6.48
N THR A 181 22.69 -0.12 -6.82
CA THR A 181 21.84 0.71 -5.96
C THR A 181 20.44 0.06 -5.81
N ILE A 182 19.87 -0.45 -6.92
CA ILE A 182 18.62 -1.21 -6.86
C ILE A 182 18.76 -2.42 -5.95
N ARG A 183 19.84 -3.21 -6.11
CA ARG A 183 20.13 -4.37 -5.23
C ARG A 183 20.26 -3.96 -3.77
N ALA A 184 20.90 -2.84 -3.50
CA ALA A 184 21.06 -2.32 -2.13
C ALA A 184 19.71 -1.97 -1.50
N MET A 185 18.80 -1.30 -2.24
CA MET A 185 17.44 -1.00 -1.76
C MET A 185 16.64 -2.29 -1.49
N VAL A 186 16.70 -3.26 -2.40
CA VAL A 186 16.04 -4.57 -2.24
C VAL A 186 16.60 -5.34 -1.03
N ALA A 187 17.91 -5.35 -0.84
CA ALA A 187 18.55 -6.00 0.31
C ALA A 187 18.14 -5.37 1.65
N ARG A 188 17.72 -4.11 1.66
CA ARG A 188 17.17 -3.40 2.83
C ARG A 188 15.67 -3.62 3.01
N GLY A 189 15.04 -4.45 2.18
CA GLY A 189 13.64 -4.85 2.30
C GLY A 189 12.64 -4.01 1.51
N ALA A 190 13.09 -3.05 0.71
CA ALA A 190 12.18 -2.27 -0.12
C ALA A 190 11.65 -3.10 -1.29
N VAL A 191 10.37 -2.92 -1.61
CA VAL A 191 9.74 -3.43 -2.82
C VAL A 191 9.97 -2.42 -3.94
N ILE A 192 10.77 -2.79 -4.92
CA ILE A 192 11.12 -1.89 -6.02
C ILE A 192 10.30 -2.26 -7.26
N VAL A 193 9.71 -1.25 -7.90
CA VAL A 193 8.90 -1.40 -9.11
C VAL A 193 9.33 -0.40 -10.17
N ALA A 194 9.22 -0.78 -11.45
CA ALA A 194 9.50 0.11 -12.56
C ALA A 194 8.31 1.01 -12.87
N GLY A 195 8.55 2.29 -13.03
CA GLY A 195 7.57 3.26 -13.48
C GLY A 195 8.21 4.55 -13.95
N HIS A 196 7.49 5.36 -14.71
CA HIS A 196 8.01 6.58 -15.30
C HIS A 196 9.34 6.38 -16.01
N THR A 197 9.47 5.25 -16.71
CA THR A 197 10.69 4.77 -17.38
C THR A 197 10.59 4.93 -18.88
N ALA A 198 11.71 5.25 -19.51
CA ALA A 198 11.92 5.21 -20.96
C ALA A 198 12.91 4.08 -21.33
N GLY A 199 13.20 3.18 -20.39
CA GLY A 199 14.15 2.10 -20.53
C GLY A 199 13.76 1.11 -21.64
N SER A 200 14.78 0.56 -22.28
CA SER A 200 14.64 -0.54 -23.26
C SER A 200 14.22 -1.85 -22.55
N TYR A 201 13.83 -2.83 -23.35
CA TYR A 201 13.54 -4.16 -22.83
C TYR A 201 14.73 -4.74 -22.04
N GLU A 202 15.96 -4.56 -22.55
CA GLU A 202 17.19 -5.07 -21.93
C GLU A 202 17.45 -4.38 -20.58
N GLU A 203 17.25 -3.06 -20.48
CA GLU A 203 17.39 -2.31 -19.22
C GLU A 203 16.36 -2.73 -18.20
N ILE A 204 15.11 -2.93 -18.61
CA ILE A 204 14.05 -3.44 -17.71
C ILE A 204 14.37 -4.86 -17.25
N ARG A 205 14.83 -5.74 -18.17
CA ARG A 205 15.26 -7.11 -17.81
C ARG A 205 16.39 -7.09 -16.79
N ALA A 206 17.41 -6.26 -17.00
CA ALA A 206 18.49 -6.10 -16.02
C ALA A 206 17.98 -5.59 -14.65
N GLY A 207 16.99 -4.70 -14.66
CA GLY A 207 16.31 -4.25 -13.45
C GLY A 207 15.58 -5.39 -12.72
N LEU A 208 14.86 -6.25 -13.46
CA LEU A 208 14.21 -7.45 -12.88
C LEU A 208 15.25 -8.41 -12.26
N ASP A 209 16.37 -8.62 -12.94
CA ASP A 209 17.48 -9.45 -12.43
C ASP A 209 18.17 -8.79 -11.20
N ALA A 210 18.07 -7.47 -11.07
CA ALA A 210 18.53 -6.73 -9.89
C ALA A 210 17.51 -6.74 -8.73
N GLY A 211 16.28 -7.21 -8.95
CA GLY A 211 15.28 -7.44 -7.91
C GLY A 211 14.00 -6.60 -8.01
N LEU A 212 13.73 -5.96 -9.15
CA LEU A 212 12.41 -5.36 -9.39
C LEU A 212 11.31 -6.42 -9.25
N ARG A 213 10.17 -6.03 -8.66
CA ARG A 213 9.04 -6.92 -8.38
C ARG A 213 7.80 -6.65 -9.23
N GLY A 214 7.76 -5.55 -9.96
CA GLY A 214 6.59 -5.18 -10.73
C GLY A 214 6.74 -3.86 -11.46
N PHE A 215 5.59 -3.32 -11.85
CA PHE A 215 5.48 -2.08 -12.62
C PHE A 215 4.37 -1.22 -12.03
N THR A 216 4.48 0.11 -12.13
CA THR A 216 3.40 1.06 -11.90
C THR A 216 2.87 1.58 -13.22
N HIS A 217 1.56 1.94 -13.25
CA HIS A 217 0.82 2.42 -14.41
C HIS A 217 0.71 1.36 -15.50
#